data_3e343fff8070fd87733db31c5867922b
#
_entry.id   3e343fff8070fd87733db31c5867922b
#
_cell.length_a   1.000
_cell.length_b   1.000
_cell.length_c   1.000
_cell.angle_alpha   90.00
_cell.angle_beta   90.00
_cell.angle_gamma   90.00
#
_symmetry.space_group_name_H-M   'P 1'
#
loop_
_entity.id
_entity.type
_entity.pdbx_description
1 polymer ?
#
loop_
_entity_poly.entity_id
_entity_poly.type
_entity_poly.pdbx_seq_one_letter_code
_entity_poly.pdbx_strand_id
1 'polypeptide(L)'
;MTDRVDFDIILAGGGLANGLIALRLAALRPELRVAIIESGPVLGGNHTWSSFTADLTPDQQLWTAPLFEHRWDHYEVRFPNLARRLEAGYGSATSERLATEITAALPPGSIFTDIPVVALTPTSVTLADQRVLTAHAVIDGRGQGPTKALDLRWQKFLGQEVELAEPHGLTGPIIMDATVPQRDGYRFVYTLPFGPTRVLIEDTYFSDGADLAPDLLRQHLADYAVSQGWTITAVHREEFGILPLGIGGDIEAFWDEGEAGVPRVGLRSGMFHPVTGYSFPDAVAIADLVAGLPVLDAASIYAAVRRHSVGAWKARGMYRLLNRMLFLAALPGERYRVLERFYEHDEALVGRFYAARPQLRDWRAILSGRPPVPVLRAMTTLVKYELGMLRAGSA
;
A
#
# COMPACT_ATOMS: atom_id res chain seq x y z
N MET A 1 -31.41 28.07 12.88
CA MET A 1 -31.30 27.65 11.47
C MET A 1 -30.12 26.70 11.45
N THR A 2 -30.33 25.41 11.24
CA THR A 2 -29.21 24.47 10.99
C THR A 2 -28.63 24.85 9.64
N ASP A 3 -27.39 25.36 9.63
CA ASP A 3 -26.70 25.65 8.38
C ASP A 3 -26.67 24.37 7.55
N ARG A 4 -27.33 24.43 6.39
CA ARG A 4 -27.46 23.30 5.49
C ARG A 4 -26.10 23.08 4.83
N VAL A 5 -25.37 22.02 5.23
CA VAL A 5 -24.14 21.60 4.57
C VAL A 5 -24.41 21.04 3.17
N ASP A 6 -23.41 21.13 2.28
CA ASP A 6 -23.51 20.62 0.90
C ASP A 6 -23.56 19.09 0.88
N PHE A 7 -22.74 18.43 1.71
CA PHE A 7 -22.63 16.98 1.86
C PHE A 7 -22.64 16.58 3.33
N ASP A 8 -22.87 15.31 3.61
CA ASP A 8 -22.72 14.80 4.97
C ASP A 8 -21.24 14.42 5.20
N ILE A 9 -20.57 13.87 4.19
CA ILE A 9 -19.15 13.53 4.23
C ILE A 9 -18.49 13.97 2.93
N ILE A 10 -17.31 14.61 3.04
CA ILE A 10 -16.42 14.90 1.90
C ILE A 10 -15.14 14.09 2.07
N LEU A 11 -14.78 13.35 1.02
CA LEU A 11 -13.58 12.56 0.90
C LEU A 11 -12.57 13.29 0.00
N ALA A 12 -11.55 13.92 0.58
CA ALA A 12 -10.50 14.61 -0.15
C ALA A 12 -9.44 13.60 -0.61
N GLY A 13 -9.32 13.42 -1.94
CA GLY A 13 -8.51 12.40 -2.61
C GLY A 13 -9.34 11.16 -2.96
N GLY A 14 -9.33 10.78 -4.24
CA GLY A 14 -10.07 9.64 -4.79
C GLY A 14 -9.29 8.33 -4.80
N GLY A 15 -8.26 8.18 -3.94
CA GLY A 15 -7.45 6.97 -3.85
C GLY A 15 -8.15 5.82 -3.11
N LEU A 16 -7.43 4.70 -2.96
CA LEU A 16 -7.96 3.44 -2.41
C LEU A 16 -8.73 3.62 -1.10
N ALA A 17 -8.15 4.28 -0.09
CA ALA A 17 -8.77 4.36 1.23
C ALA A 17 -10.11 5.10 1.22
N ASN A 18 -10.17 6.27 0.59
CA ASN A 18 -11.40 7.04 0.43
C ASN A 18 -12.39 6.33 -0.51
N GLY A 19 -11.91 5.68 -1.57
CA GLY A 19 -12.75 4.89 -2.46
C GLY A 19 -13.47 3.77 -1.73
N LEU A 20 -12.76 3.01 -0.89
CA LEU A 20 -13.37 1.94 -0.08
C LEU A 20 -14.32 2.48 0.99
N ILE A 21 -14.01 3.64 1.61
CA ILE A 21 -14.93 4.31 2.53
C ILE A 21 -16.22 4.70 1.80
N ALA A 22 -16.12 5.27 0.59
CA ALA A 22 -17.29 5.65 -0.21
C ALA A 22 -18.17 4.43 -0.53
N LEU A 23 -17.57 3.34 -1.01
CA LEU A 23 -18.29 2.10 -1.30
C LEU A 23 -18.98 1.53 -0.05
N ARG A 24 -18.27 1.53 1.08
CA ARG A 24 -18.82 0.98 2.31
C ARG A 24 -19.94 1.84 2.90
N LEU A 25 -19.81 3.16 2.82
CA LEU A 25 -20.87 4.10 3.20
C LEU A 25 -22.08 3.98 2.26
N ALA A 26 -21.89 3.94 0.96
CA ALA A 26 -22.99 3.75 0.00
C ALA A 26 -23.79 2.48 0.29
N ALA A 27 -23.12 1.39 0.69
CA ALA A 27 -23.77 0.12 1.00
C ALA A 27 -24.49 0.10 2.37
N LEU A 28 -23.92 0.72 3.41
CA LEU A 28 -24.42 0.61 4.78
C LEU A 28 -25.20 1.84 5.25
N ARG A 29 -24.99 2.97 4.64
CA ARG A 29 -25.54 4.28 5.01
C ARG A 29 -26.03 5.05 3.77
N PRO A 30 -26.94 4.46 2.98
CA PRO A 30 -27.39 5.05 1.70
C PRO A 30 -28.11 6.40 1.84
N GLU A 31 -28.49 6.78 3.04
CA GLU A 31 -29.10 8.08 3.34
C GLU A 31 -28.09 9.24 3.30
N LEU A 32 -26.78 8.96 3.34
CA LEU A 32 -25.72 9.98 3.39
C LEU A 32 -25.37 10.52 2.01
N ARG A 33 -25.20 11.85 1.95
CA ARG A 33 -24.66 12.54 0.79
C ARG A 33 -23.13 12.53 0.91
N VAL A 34 -22.47 11.64 0.20
CA VAL A 34 -21.01 11.51 0.20
C VAL A 34 -20.45 12.14 -1.07
N ALA A 35 -19.40 12.97 -0.96
CA ALA A 35 -18.65 13.48 -2.09
C ALA A 35 -17.22 12.97 -2.06
N ILE A 36 -16.67 12.69 -3.26
CA ILE A 36 -15.23 12.42 -3.48
C ILE A 36 -14.68 13.56 -4.34
N ILE A 37 -13.53 14.12 -3.94
CA ILE A 37 -12.85 15.16 -4.68
C ILE A 37 -11.43 14.66 -5.02
N GLU A 38 -11.14 14.56 -6.31
CA GLU A 38 -9.88 14.06 -6.85
C GLU A 38 -9.20 15.10 -7.73
N SER A 39 -7.91 15.27 -7.51
CA SER A 39 -7.08 16.22 -8.28
C SER A 39 -6.78 15.75 -9.70
N GLY A 40 -6.76 14.47 -9.93
CA GLY A 40 -6.57 13.86 -11.24
C GLY A 40 -7.86 13.64 -12.02
N PRO A 41 -7.75 13.23 -13.29
CA PRO A 41 -8.89 13.05 -14.18
C PRO A 41 -9.73 11.81 -13.84
N VAL A 42 -9.19 10.88 -13.08
CA VAL A 42 -9.83 9.60 -12.73
C VAL A 42 -9.63 9.25 -11.26
N LEU A 43 -10.57 8.51 -10.68
CA LEU A 43 -10.43 7.97 -9.34
C LEU A 43 -9.40 6.83 -9.33
N GLY A 44 -8.72 6.63 -8.21
CA GLY A 44 -7.74 5.56 -8.01
C GLY A 44 -6.38 5.81 -8.66
N GLY A 45 -6.25 6.78 -9.55
CA GLY A 45 -5.01 6.99 -10.32
C GLY A 45 -4.75 5.87 -11.32
N ASN A 46 -3.55 5.28 -11.30
CA ASN A 46 -3.14 4.21 -12.23
C ASN A 46 -2.44 3.05 -11.48
N HIS A 47 -3.00 2.60 -10.37
CA HIS A 47 -2.40 1.59 -9.50
C HIS A 47 -3.08 0.24 -9.60
N THR A 48 -2.32 -0.81 -9.29
CA THR A 48 -2.80 -2.15 -9.02
C THR A 48 -2.58 -2.46 -7.54
N TRP A 49 -3.65 -2.74 -6.81
CA TRP A 49 -3.57 -3.15 -5.41
C TRP A 49 -3.81 -4.64 -5.29
N SER A 50 -2.92 -5.31 -4.60
CA SER A 50 -3.03 -6.73 -4.36
C SER A 50 -3.16 -7.05 -2.86
N SER A 51 -3.78 -8.17 -2.55
CA SER A 51 -3.81 -8.72 -1.20
C SER A 51 -3.94 -10.23 -1.22
N PHE A 52 -3.53 -10.87 -0.11
CA PHE A 52 -3.80 -12.28 0.09
C PHE A 52 -5.23 -12.46 0.60
N THR A 53 -5.87 -13.56 0.22
CA THR A 53 -7.23 -13.87 0.67
C THR A 53 -7.31 -13.92 2.21
N ALA A 54 -6.26 -14.42 2.87
CA ALA A 54 -6.19 -14.53 4.33
C ALA A 54 -6.00 -13.19 5.06
N ASP A 55 -5.69 -12.10 4.35
CA ASP A 55 -5.56 -10.77 4.95
C ASP A 55 -6.91 -10.19 5.37
N LEU A 56 -7.98 -10.65 4.73
CA LEU A 56 -9.35 -10.17 4.91
C LEU A 56 -10.21 -11.18 5.67
N THR A 57 -11.13 -10.69 6.50
CA THR A 57 -12.16 -11.53 7.12
C THR A 57 -13.17 -12.01 6.06
N PRO A 58 -13.94 -13.09 6.32
CA PRO A 58 -14.97 -13.55 5.37
C PRO A 58 -15.95 -12.46 4.92
N ASP A 59 -16.41 -11.61 5.83
CA ASP A 59 -17.30 -10.50 5.50
C ASP A 59 -16.60 -9.45 4.62
N GLN A 60 -15.32 -9.16 4.89
CA GLN A 60 -14.52 -8.26 4.07
C GLN A 60 -14.26 -8.83 2.67
N GLN A 61 -13.96 -10.13 2.57
CA GLN A 61 -13.83 -10.82 1.28
C GLN A 61 -15.12 -10.71 0.45
N LEU A 62 -16.27 -10.84 1.11
CA LEU A 62 -17.57 -10.78 0.44
C LEU A 62 -17.83 -9.40 -0.17
N TRP A 63 -17.71 -8.33 0.63
CA TRP A 63 -18.04 -7.01 0.12
C TRP A 63 -16.97 -6.39 -0.80
N THR A 64 -15.71 -6.82 -0.68
CA THR A 64 -14.64 -6.41 -1.59
C THR A 64 -14.54 -7.27 -2.85
N ALA A 65 -15.30 -8.38 -2.92
CA ALA A 65 -15.24 -9.32 -4.03
C ALA A 65 -15.37 -8.68 -5.42
N PRO A 66 -16.25 -7.68 -5.65
CA PRO A 66 -16.38 -7.03 -6.96
C PRO A 66 -15.12 -6.29 -7.43
N LEU A 67 -14.23 -5.89 -6.53
CA LEU A 67 -13.01 -5.16 -6.84
C LEU A 67 -11.91 -6.03 -7.45
N PHE A 68 -11.89 -7.33 -7.11
CA PHE A 68 -10.83 -8.23 -7.55
C PHE A 68 -11.18 -8.84 -8.91
N GLU A 69 -10.63 -8.27 -9.98
CA GLU A 69 -10.79 -8.78 -11.35
C GLU A 69 -9.94 -10.03 -11.59
N HIS A 70 -8.79 -10.13 -10.91
CA HIS A 70 -7.86 -11.23 -11.05
C HIS A 70 -7.66 -11.92 -9.73
N ARG A 71 -7.77 -13.27 -9.74
CA ARG A 71 -7.63 -14.11 -8.55
C ARG A 71 -6.87 -15.38 -8.91
N TRP A 72 -5.99 -15.79 -7.99
CA TRP A 72 -5.19 -17.00 -8.12
C TRP A 72 -5.21 -17.75 -6.79
N ASP A 73 -5.14 -19.07 -6.87
CA ASP A 73 -5.13 -19.93 -5.69
C ASP A 73 -3.73 -20.09 -5.09
N HIS A 74 -2.70 -19.68 -5.82
CA HIS A 74 -1.31 -19.77 -5.43
C HIS A 74 -0.51 -18.60 -5.98
N TYR A 75 0.73 -18.47 -5.48
CA TYR A 75 1.74 -17.57 -6.02
C TYR A 75 3.13 -18.19 -5.91
N GLU A 76 4.09 -17.64 -6.62
CA GLU A 76 5.50 -18.07 -6.61
C GLU A 76 6.41 -16.96 -6.09
N VAL A 77 7.54 -17.40 -5.51
CA VAL A 77 8.71 -16.55 -5.23
C VAL A 77 9.95 -17.23 -5.78
N ARG A 78 10.88 -16.42 -6.29
CA ARG A 78 12.12 -16.89 -6.90
C ARG A 78 13.30 -16.09 -6.37
N PHE A 79 14.25 -16.78 -5.79
CA PHE A 79 15.52 -16.25 -5.28
C PHE A 79 16.66 -17.07 -5.86
N PRO A 80 17.93 -16.61 -5.79
CA PRO A 80 19.08 -17.34 -6.33
C PRO A 80 19.20 -18.79 -5.84
N ASN A 81 18.82 -19.09 -4.58
CA ASN A 81 18.92 -20.43 -4.00
C ASN A 81 17.57 -21.02 -3.57
N LEU A 82 16.45 -20.33 -3.83
CA LEU A 82 15.13 -20.78 -3.43
C LEU A 82 14.10 -20.43 -4.51
N ALA A 83 13.42 -21.45 -5.04
CA ALA A 83 12.21 -21.25 -5.81
C ALA A 83 11.07 -21.98 -5.08
N ARG A 84 9.96 -21.29 -4.82
CA ARG A 84 8.88 -21.84 -4.03
C ARG A 84 7.52 -21.38 -4.55
N ARG A 85 6.59 -22.31 -4.69
CA ARG A 85 5.18 -22.07 -4.87
C ARG A 85 4.51 -22.17 -3.51
N LEU A 86 3.62 -21.25 -3.19
CA LEU A 86 2.82 -21.20 -1.97
C LEU A 86 1.34 -21.30 -2.33
N GLU A 87 0.63 -22.20 -1.66
CA GLU A 87 -0.79 -22.48 -1.91
C GLU A 87 -1.66 -21.53 -1.08
N ALA A 88 -1.57 -20.24 -1.38
CA ALA A 88 -2.34 -19.19 -0.73
C ALA A 88 -3.02 -18.31 -1.77
N GLY A 89 -4.31 -18.07 -1.58
CA GLY A 89 -5.09 -17.22 -2.48
C GLY A 89 -4.56 -15.80 -2.53
N TYR A 90 -4.46 -15.26 -3.74
CA TYR A 90 -3.97 -13.92 -4.04
C TYR A 90 -4.90 -13.24 -5.03
N GLY A 91 -5.13 -11.94 -4.90
CA GLY A 91 -5.99 -11.21 -5.80
C GLY A 91 -5.49 -9.80 -6.04
N SER A 92 -5.85 -9.25 -7.21
CA SER A 92 -5.50 -7.90 -7.62
C SER A 92 -6.73 -7.12 -8.05
N ALA A 93 -6.78 -5.86 -7.62
CA ALA A 93 -7.79 -4.86 -7.94
C ALA A 93 -7.10 -3.69 -8.66
N THR A 94 -7.59 -3.34 -9.84
CA THR A 94 -7.08 -2.20 -10.61
C THR A 94 -7.74 -0.90 -10.18
N SER A 95 -7.08 0.23 -10.45
CA SER A 95 -7.67 1.56 -10.22
C SER A 95 -8.90 1.80 -11.08
N GLU A 96 -8.92 1.26 -12.30
CA GLU A 96 -10.05 1.34 -13.22
C GLU A 96 -11.27 0.60 -12.67
N ARG A 97 -11.05 -0.58 -12.06
CA ARG A 97 -12.12 -1.33 -11.41
C ARG A 97 -12.66 -0.59 -10.19
N LEU A 98 -11.77 -0.06 -9.36
CA LEU A 98 -12.16 0.75 -8.21
C LEU A 98 -13.01 1.96 -8.65
N ALA A 99 -12.56 2.70 -9.66
CA ALA A 99 -13.29 3.85 -10.21
C ALA A 99 -14.68 3.47 -10.73
N THR A 100 -14.78 2.34 -11.42
CA THR A 100 -16.05 1.80 -11.94
C THR A 100 -17.03 1.50 -10.81
N GLU A 101 -16.59 0.80 -9.77
CA GLU A 101 -17.45 0.45 -8.63
C GLU A 101 -17.90 1.69 -7.86
N ILE A 102 -17.00 2.67 -7.63
CA ILE A 102 -17.35 3.92 -6.96
C ILE A 102 -18.38 4.71 -7.79
N THR A 103 -18.15 4.81 -9.10
CA THR A 103 -19.04 5.56 -10.00
C THR A 103 -20.44 4.94 -10.06
N ALA A 104 -20.52 3.61 -9.99
CA ALA A 104 -21.79 2.90 -9.94
C ALA A 104 -22.50 3.03 -8.58
N ALA A 105 -21.76 3.18 -7.48
CA ALA A 105 -22.32 3.23 -6.14
C ALA A 105 -22.79 4.63 -5.71
N LEU A 106 -22.15 5.68 -6.20
CA LEU A 106 -22.45 7.05 -5.79
C LEU A 106 -23.41 7.76 -6.74
N PRO A 107 -24.34 8.61 -6.23
CA PRO A 107 -25.26 9.36 -7.07
C PRO A 107 -24.54 10.38 -7.97
N PRO A 108 -25.14 10.77 -9.12
CA PRO A 108 -24.61 11.84 -9.96
C PRO A 108 -24.36 13.14 -9.17
N GLY A 109 -23.22 13.78 -9.41
CA GLY A 109 -22.81 15.00 -8.70
C GLY A 109 -22.07 14.77 -7.38
N SER A 110 -21.77 13.52 -7.04
CA SER A 110 -20.97 13.16 -5.86
C SER A 110 -19.46 13.05 -6.16
N ILE A 111 -19.06 12.99 -7.42
CA ILE A 111 -17.66 12.81 -7.83
C ILE A 111 -17.19 14.06 -8.55
N PHE A 112 -16.08 14.62 -8.04
CA PHE A 112 -15.42 15.79 -8.60
C PHE A 112 -13.99 15.36 -8.99
N THR A 113 -13.67 15.37 -10.27
CA THR A 113 -12.33 15.08 -10.81
C THR A 113 -11.71 16.32 -11.40
N ASP A 114 -10.40 16.28 -11.71
CA ASP A 114 -9.61 17.38 -12.25
C ASP A 114 -9.64 18.65 -11.38
N ILE A 115 -9.89 18.50 -10.07
CA ILE A 115 -9.96 19.64 -9.18
C ILE A 115 -9.24 19.39 -7.85
N PRO A 116 -8.06 20.00 -7.64
CA PRO A 116 -7.33 19.88 -6.39
C PRO A 116 -8.06 20.52 -5.20
N VAL A 117 -8.00 19.87 -4.04
CA VAL A 117 -8.29 20.48 -2.75
C VAL A 117 -7.07 21.25 -2.28
N VAL A 118 -7.16 22.58 -2.21
CA VAL A 118 -6.04 23.46 -1.82
C VAL A 118 -5.99 23.76 -0.34
N ALA A 119 -7.14 23.73 0.35
CA ALA A 119 -7.23 23.83 1.81
C ALA A 119 -8.38 22.99 2.33
N LEU A 120 -8.28 22.53 3.57
CA LEU A 120 -9.36 21.80 4.25
C LEU A 120 -9.37 22.09 5.74
N THR A 121 -10.55 21.94 6.31
CA THR A 121 -10.82 21.97 7.75
C THR A 121 -11.60 20.69 8.12
N PRO A 122 -11.90 20.44 9.39
CA PRO A 122 -12.74 19.29 9.75
C PRO A 122 -14.11 19.24 9.05
N THR A 123 -14.62 20.39 8.57
CA THR A 123 -15.98 20.51 8.03
C THR A 123 -16.08 21.24 6.69
N SER A 124 -14.98 21.60 6.07
CA SER A 124 -14.99 22.27 4.77
C SER A 124 -13.75 21.95 3.94
N VAL A 125 -13.88 22.05 2.63
CA VAL A 125 -12.77 22.02 1.67
C VAL A 125 -12.83 23.24 0.78
N THR A 126 -11.66 23.80 0.45
CA THR A 126 -11.50 24.84 -0.57
C THR A 126 -10.90 24.19 -1.80
N LEU A 127 -11.54 24.34 -2.93
CA LEU A 127 -11.11 23.81 -4.23
C LEU A 127 -10.19 24.81 -4.94
N ALA A 128 -9.43 24.34 -5.92
CA ALA A 128 -8.52 25.21 -6.70
C ALA A 128 -9.25 26.33 -7.45
N ASP A 129 -10.53 26.17 -7.80
CA ASP A 129 -11.39 27.18 -8.41
C ASP A 129 -12.06 28.13 -7.41
N GLN A 130 -11.62 28.11 -6.14
CA GLN A 130 -12.10 28.91 -5.02
C GLN A 130 -13.49 28.55 -4.49
N ARG A 131 -14.16 27.53 -5.02
CA ARG A 131 -15.39 27.02 -4.40
C ARG A 131 -15.06 26.44 -3.02
N VAL A 132 -15.95 26.68 -2.07
CA VAL A 132 -15.92 26.08 -0.74
C VAL A 132 -17.09 25.12 -0.63
N LEU A 133 -16.81 23.86 -0.30
CA LEU A 133 -17.83 22.86 0.00
C LEU A 133 -17.79 22.54 1.49
N THR A 134 -18.98 22.37 2.09
CA THR A 134 -19.16 22.14 3.52
C THR A 134 -19.73 20.76 3.79
N ALA A 135 -19.32 20.13 4.92
CA ALA A 135 -19.80 18.82 5.34
C ALA A 135 -19.82 18.69 6.86
N HIS A 136 -20.47 17.63 7.39
CA HIS A 136 -20.34 17.27 8.80
C HIS A 136 -18.96 16.68 9.12
N ALA A 137 -18.31 16.07 8.11
CA ALA A 137 -16.93 15.62 8.21
C ALA A 137 -16.19 15.69 6.86
N VAL A 138 -14.92 16.11 6.91
CA VAL A 138 -13.95 16.00 5.80
C VAL A 138 -12.92 14.96 6.17
N ILE A 139 -12.64 14.01 5.27
CA ILE A 139 -11.63 12.96 5.45
C ILE A 139 -10.50 13.19 4.45
N ASP A 140 -9.27 13.39 4.93
CA ASP A 140 -8.08 13.61 4.10
C ASP A 140 -7.41 12.27 3.74
N GLY A 141 -7.56 11.86 2.49
CA GLY A 141 -6.92 10.68 1.88
C GLY A 141 -6.02 11.01 0.69
N ARG A 142 -5.45 12.22 0.63
CA ARG A 142 -4.63 12.74 -0.48
C ARG A 142 -3.21 12.12 -0.59
N GLY A 143 -3.04 10.88 -0.16
CA GLY A 143 -1.76 10.16 -0.26
C GLY A 143 -0.72 10.57 0.78
N GLN A 144 0.51 10.09 0.60
CA GLN A 144 1.62 10.38 1.51
C GLN A 144 2.00 11.86 1.42
N GLY A 145 1.94 12.55 2.56
CA GLY A 145 2.51 13.89 2.71
C GLY A 145 3.95 13.84 3.22
N PRO A 146 4.68 14.97 3.17
CA PRO A 146 5.97 15.07 3.83
C PRO A 146 5.81 14.88 5.35
N THR A 147 6.79 14.28 5.98
CA THR A 147 6.82 14.09 7.44
C THR A 147 8.25 14.14 7.98
N LYS A 148 8.40 14.69 9.17
CA LYS A 148 9.63 14.66 9.97
C LYS A 148 9.50 13.72 11.16
N ALA A 149 8.27 13.27 11.44
CA ALA A 149 7.96 12.44 12.59
C ALA A 149 8.22 10.95 12.33
N LEU A 150 8.17 10.50 11.08
CA LEU A 150 8.41 9.09 10.71
C LEU A 150 9.76 8.92 10.03
N ASP A 151 10.48 7.86 10.41
CA ASP A 151 11.68 7.40 9.71
C ASP A 151 11.28 6.39 8.65
N LEU A 152 11.45 6.74 7.37
CA LEU A 152 10.99 5.96 6.24
C LEU A 152 12.14 5.48 5.36
N ARG A 153 11.90 4.38 4.67
CA ARG A 153 12.58 3.89 3.47
C ARG A 153 11.53 3.67 2.41
N TRP A 154 11.92 3.25 1.23
CA TRP A 154 11.06 3.33 0.08
C TRP A 154 10.96 2.01 -0.68
N GLN A 155 9.75 1.59 -0.96
CA GLN A 155 9.45 0.68 -2.05
C GLN A 155 9.13 1.55 -3.25
N LYS A 156 9.95 1.46 -4.28
CA LYS A 156 9.74 2.19 -5.53
C LYS A 156 9.67 1.22 -6.69
N PHE A 157 8.79 1.50 -7.62
CA PHE A 157 8.54 0.61 -8.73
C PHE A 157 8.07 1.33 -9.98
N LEU A 158 8.25 0.66 -11.12
CA LEU A 158 7.57 0.92 -12.36
C LEU A 158 7.08 -0.41 -12.93
N GLY A 159 5.79 -0.47 -13.27
CA GLY A 159 5.14 -1.63 -13.85
C GLY A 159 4.55 -1.31 -15.20
N GLN A 160 4.57 -2.27 -16.12
CA GLN A 160 3.89 -2.19 -17.41
C GLN A 160 2.97 -3.39 -17.58
N GLU A 161 1.73 -3.13 -17.89
CA GLU A 161 0.79 -4.12 -18.35
C GLU A 161 0.96 -4.27 -19.87
N VAL A 162 1.45 -5.43 -20.27
CA VAL A 162 1.90 -5.69 -21.64
C VAL A 162 1.10 -6.81 -22.31
N GLU A 163 0.99 -6.73 -23.63
CA GLU A 163 0.57 -7.83 -24.49
C GLU A 163 1.82 -8.52 -25.05
N LEU A 164 1.81 -9.84 -25.05
CA LEU A 164 2.87 -10.69 -25.58
C LEU A 164 2.46 -11.32 -26.90
N ALA A 165 3.43 -11.61 -27.78
CA ALA A 165 3.20 -12.30 -29.04
C ALA A 165 2.68 -13.74 -28.84
N GLU A 166 3.14 -14.41 -27.79
CA GLU A 166 2.81 -15.79 -27.43
C GLU A 166 2.43 -15.89 -25.95
N PRO A 167 1.71 -16.93 -25.54
CA PRO A 167 1.37 -17.12 -24.12
C PRO A 167 2.60 -17.14 -23.20
N HIS A 168 2.52 -16.42 -22.08
CA HIS A 168 3.62 -16.30 -21.11
C HIS A 168 3.94 -17.58 -20.32
N GLY A 169 3.03 -18.58 -20.30
CA GLY A 169 3.22 -19.86 -19.60
C GLY A 169 3.12 -19.81 -18.07
N LEU A 170 2.84 -18.65 -17.45
CA LEU A 170 2.67 -18.55 -16.01
C LEU A 170 1.33 -19.17 -15.57
N THR A 171 1.34 -19.90 -14.46
CA THR A 171 0.13 -20.48 -13.85
C THR A 171 -0.43 -19.62 -12.72
N GLY A 172 0.35 -18.67 -12.22
CA GLY A 172 -0.01 -17.74 -11.15
C GLY A 172 0.99 -16.60 -11.05
N PRO A 173 0.79 -15.68 -10.11
CA PRO A 173 1.70 -14.56 -9.86
C PRO A 173 3.10 -15.02 -9.42
N ILE A 174 4.12 -14.31 -9.86
CA ILE A 174 5.43 -14.33 -9.20
C ILE A 174 5.54 -13.01 -8.45
N ILE A 175 5.40 -13.05 -7.12
CA ILE A 175 5.37 -11.82 -6.32
C ILE A 175 6.75 -11.29 -5.97
N MET A 176 7.79 -12.10 -6.12
CA MET A 176 9.19 -11.71 -5.94
C MET A 176 10.07 -12.61 -6.80
N ASP A 177 10.52 -12.14 -7.95
CA ASP A 177 11.63 -12.73 -8.69
C ASP A 177 12.90 -11.93 -8.43
N ALA A 178 13.68 -12.35 -7.43
CA ALA A 178 14.94 -11.75 -7.04
C ALA A 178 16.16 -12.40 -7.71
N THR A 179 15.95 -13.23 -8.74
CA THR A 179 17.06 -13.78 -9.54
C THR A 179 17.70 -12.74 -10.46
N VAL A 180 17.08 -11.57 -10.58
CA VAL A 180 17.59 -10.42 -11.34
C VAL A 180 18.79 -9.76 -10.65
N PRO A 181 19.68 -9.06 -11.42
CA PRO A 181 20.80 -8.33 -10.84
C PRO A 181 20.36 -7.34 -9.76
N GLN A 182 20.93 -7.44 -8.56
CA GLN A 182 20.63 -6.59 -7.42
C GLN A 182 21.29 -5.22 -7.59
N ARG A 183 20.51 -4.16 -7.60
CA ARG A 183 20.93 -2.76 -7.79
C ARG A 183 20.07 -1.86 -6.90
N ASP A 184 20.66 -0.81 -6.36
CA ASP A 184 19.97 0.21 -5.56
C ASP A 184 19.12 -0.37 -4.41
N GLY A 185 19.64 -1.39 -3.73
CA GLY A 185 19.02 -2.09 -2.62
C GLY A 185 18.54 -3.49 -2.98
N TYR A 186 17.39 -3.91 -2.44
CA TYR A 186 16.74 -5.16 -2.79
C TYR A 186 15.86 -4.95 -4.02
N ARG A 187 16.23 -5.59 -5.12
CA ARG A 187 15.49 -5.55 -6.39
C ARG A 187 14.83 -6.88 -6.67
N PHE A 188 13.58 -6.85 -7.12
CA PHE A 188 12.85 -8.00 -7.62
C PHE A 188 11.89 -7.59 -8.72
N VAL A 189 11.52 -8.55 -9.57
CA VAL A 189 10.44 -8.36 -10.54
C VAL A 189 9.19 -9.05 -10.03
N TYR A 190 8.09 -8.34 -10.15
CA TYR A 190 6.76 -8.81 -9.80
C TYR A 190 5.96 -9.03 -11.08
N THR A 191 5.26 -10.16 -11.23
CA THR A 191 4.48 -10.46 -12.41
C THR A 191 3.09 -10.95 -12.05
N LEU A 192 2.07 -10.38 -12.72
CA LEU A 192 0.67 -10.79 -12.56
C LEU A 192 0.11 -11.21 -13.93
N PRO A 193 -0.22 -12.49 -14.12
CA PRO A 193 -0.81 -12.98 -15.37
C PRO A 193 -2.30 -12.63 -15.44
N PHE A 194 -2.65 -11.57 -16.19
CA PHE A 194 -4.02 -11.12 -16.36
C PHE A 194 -4.79 -11.85 -17.47
N GLY A 195 -4.10 -12.58 -18.31
CA GLY A 195 -4.64 -13.40 -19.39
C GLY A 195 -3.55 -14.27 -19.98
N PRO A 196 -3.82 -15.10 -20.97
CA PRO A 196 -2.80 -15.99 -21.54
C PRO A 196 -1.58 -15.26 -22.12
N THR A 197 -1.81 -14.10 -22.76
CA THR A 197 -0.80 -13.25 -23.39
C THR A 197 -0.65 -11.90 -22.69
N ARG A 198 -1.50 -11.61 -21.68
CA ARG A 198 -1.51 -10.33 -20.96
C ARG A 198 -0.93 -10.46 -19.58
N VAL A 199 0.11 -9.70 -19.30
CA VAL A 199 0.83 -9.76 -18.01
C VAL A 199 1.25 -8.37 -17.54
N LEU A 200 1.10 -8.11 -16.23
CA LEU A 200 1.79 -7.00 -15.59
C LEU A 200 3.19 -7.46 -15.22
N ILE A 201 4.20 -6.68 -15.60
CA ILE A 201 5.60 -6.87 -15.22
C ILE A 201 6.01 -5.59 -14.48
N GLU A 202 6.50 -5.71 -13.25
CA GLU A 202 6.87 -4.58 -12.41
C GLU A 202 8.28 -4.76 -11.86
N ASP A 203 9.17 -3.78 -12.11
CA ASP A 203 10.52 -3.73 -11.53
C ASP A 203 10.48 -2.94 -10.23
N THR A 204 10.70 -3.63 -9.11
CA THR A 204 10.48 -3.13 -7.76
C THR A 204 11.75 -3.14 -6.94
N TYR A 205 11.92 -2.09 -6.12
CA TYR A 205 13.10 -1.87 -5.28
C TYR A 205 12.71 -1.53 -3.84
N PHE A 206 13.43 -2.12 -2.88
CA PHE A 206 13.47 -1.63 -1.50
C PHE A 206 14.76 -0.82 -1.34
N SER A 207 14.63 0.51 -1.45
CA SER A 207 15.73 1.47 -1.53
C SER A 207 15.81 2.40 -0.33
N ASP A 208 17.01 2.93 -0.11
CA ASP A 208 17.24 3.95 0.94
C ASP A 208 16.71 5.32 0.52
N GLY A 209 16.70 5.65 -0.78
CA GLY A 209 16.20 6.90 -1.36
C GLY A 209 14.90 6.72 -2.14
N ALA A 210 14.16 7.83 -2.31
CA ALA A 210 12.90 7.89 -3.03
C ALA A 210 13.05 8.13 -4.55
N ASP A 211 14.26 8.41 -5.04
CA ASP A 211 14.47 8.74 -6.45
C ASP A 211 14.07 7.59 -7.36
N LEU A 212 13.28 7.90 -8.38
CA LEU A 212 12.84 6.97 -9.41
C LEU A 212 13.48 7.38 -10.75
N ALA A 213 14.00 6.41 -11.48
CA ALA A 213 14.57 6.60 -12.82
C ALA A 213 13.72 5.83 -13.87
N PRO A 214 12.60 6.39 -14.36
CA PRO A 214 11.62 5.64 -15.15
C PRO A 214 12.21 4.99 -16.40
N ASP A 215 13.09 5.68 -17.14
CA ASP A 215 13.66 5.14 -18.37
C ASP A 215 14.55 3.92 -18.11
N LEU A 216 15.30 3.94 -17.00
CA LEU A 216 16.12 2.79 -16.59
C LEU A 216 15.21 1.60 -16.19
N LEU A 217 14.12 1.85 -15.50
CA LEU A 217 13.19 0.80 -15.09
C LEU A 217 12.48 0.20 -16.31
N ARG A 218 12.07 1.03 -17.29
CA ARG A 218 11.53 0.52 -18.58
C ARG A 218 12.50 -0.40 -19.30
N GLN A 219 13.78 -0.03 -19.33
CA GLN A 219 14.81 -0.89 -19.91
C GLN A 219 14.93 -2.23 -19.16
N HIS A 220 14.89 -2.19 -17.81
CA HIS A 220 14.94 -3.41 -17.01
C HIS A 220 13.73 -4.32 -17.23
N LEU A 221 12.53 -3.76 -17.46
CA LEU A 221 11.34 -4.56 -17.81
C LEU A 221 11.50 -5.25 -19.17
N ALA A 222 12.01 -4.52 -20.16
CA ALA A 222 12.30 -5.10 -21.47
C ALA A 222 13.34 -6.21 -21.38
N ASP A 223 14.44 -6.00 -20.65
CA ASP A 223 15.48 -7.00 -20.42
C ASP A 223 14.92 -8.25 -19.70
N TYR A 224 14.04 -8.05 -18.71
CA TYR A 224 13.37 -9.14 -18.02
C TYR A 224 12.46 -9.94 -18.96
N ALA A 225 11.62 -9.28 -19.75
CA ALA A 225 10.79 -9.96 -20.74
C ALA A 225 11.61 -10.82 -21.69
N VAL A 226 12.72 -10.28 -22.22
CA VAL A 226 13.64 -11.04 -23.07
C VAL A 226 14.22 -12.25 -22.33
N SER A 227 14.59 -12.09 -21.06
CA SER A 227 15.14 -13.20 -20.24
C SER A 227 14.13 -14.34 -20.01
N GLN A 228 12.83 -14.01 -20.02
CA GLN A 228 11.74 -14.99 -19.91
C GLN A 228 11.34 -15.57 -21.28
N GLY A 229 11.99 -15.14 -22.37
CA GLY A 229 11.62 -15.53 -23.74
C GLY A 229 10.34 -14.85 -24.24
N TRP A 230 9.90 -13.78 -23.61
CA TRP A 230 8.68 -13.04 -23.99
C TRP A 230 8.98 -11.94 -24.99
N THR A 231 8.13 -11.84 -26.01
CA THR A 231 8.15 -10.74 -26.99
C THR A 231 6.97 -9.82 -26.72
N ILE A 232 7.24 -8.60 -26.23
CA ILE A 232 6.21 -7.59 -26.01
C ILE A 232 5.78 -7.01 -27.35
N THR A 233 4.47 -7.01 -27.62
CA THR A 233 3.85 -6.45 -28.83
C THR A 233 3.16 -5.12 -28.58
N ALA A 234 2.67 -4.90 -27.35
CA ALA A 234 2.06 -3.62 -26.94
C ALA A 234 2.25 -3.39 -25.44
N VAL A 235 2.22 -2.11 -25.04
CA VAL A 235 2.08 -1.68 -23.64
C VAL A 235 0.70 -1.03 -23.50
N HIS A 236 -0.14 -1.61 -22.67
CA HIS A 236 -1.51 -1.12 -22.45
C HIS A 236 -1.58 -0.05 -21.39
N ARG A 237 -0.81 -0.22 -20.31
CA ARG A 237 -0.80 0.66 -19.15
C ARG A 237 0.58 0.67 -18.53
N GLU A 238 0.97 1.82 -17.99
CA GLU A 238 2.17 1.95 -17.16
C GLU A 238 1.79 2.53 -15.81
N GLU A 239 2.29 1.96 -14.74
CA GLU A 239 2.11 2.45 -13.39
C GLU A 239 3.48 2.66 -12.73
N PHE A 240 3.56 3.58 -11.80
CA PHE A 240 4.73 3.77 -10.96
C PHE A 240 4.32 4.26 -9.58
N GLY A 241 5.15 3.97 -8.61
CA GLY A 241 4.89 4.38 -7.23
C GLY A 241 6.15 4.45 -6.40
N ILE A 242 6.03 5.25 -5.34
CA ILE A 242 7.02 5.39 -4.28
C ILE A 242 6.27 5.25 -2.97
N LEU A 243 6.34 4.06 -2.38
CA LEU A 243 5.59 3.70 -1.18
C LEU A 243 6.50 3.76 0.06
N PRO A 244 6.00 4.26 1.19
CA PRO A 244 6.76 4.32 2.42
C PRO A 244 6.92 2.92 3.06
N LEU A 245 8.12 2.64 3.54
CA LEU A 245 8.44 1.50 4.40
C LEU A 245 8.91 2.03 5.75
N GLY A 246 8.17 1.77 6.82
CA GLY A 246 8.47 2.31 8.14
C GLY A 246 9.67 1.62 8.79
N ILE A 247 10.68 2.37 9.22
CA ILE A 247 11.76 1.86 10.06
C ILE A 247 11.67 2.36 11.51
N GLY A 248 11.00 3.50 11.75
CA GLY A 248 10.80 4.08 13.07
C GLY A 248 10.01 5.38 13.04
N GLY A 249 10.12 6.13 14.11
CA GLY A 249 9.47 7.43 14.27
C GLY A 249 8.37 7.44 15.33
N ASP A 250 7.79 8.63 15.52
CA ASP A 250 6.74 8.91 16.49
C ASP A 250 5.40 9.12 15.77
N ILE A 251 4.50 8.18 15.91
CA ILE A 251 3.17 8.21 15.27
C ILE A 251 2.26 9.29 15.88
N GLU A 252 2.43 9.63 17.15
CA GLU A 252 1.64 10.69 17.77
C GLU A 252 2.05 12.05 17.20
N ALA A 253 3.36 12.34 17.13
CA ALA A 253 3.90 13.52 16.48
C ALA A 253 3.52 13.58 14.98
N PHE A 254 3.52 12.43 14.29
CA PHE A 254 3.05 12.36 12.90
C PHE A 254 1.59 12.81 12.74
N TRP A 255 0.72 12.44 13.69
CA TRP A 255 -0.67 12.91 13.68
C TRP A 255 -0.78 14.41 13.96
N ASP A 256 0.15 14.98 14.73
CA ASP A 256 0.18 16.42 15.06
C ASP A 256 0.74 17.29 13.90
N GLU A 257 1.42 16.69 12.88
CA GLU A 257 1.83 17.39 11.65
C GLU A 257 0.66 17.70 10.69
N GLY A 258 -0.51 17.07 10.88
CA GLY A 258 -1.69 17.28 10.01
C GLY A 258 -2.55 18.45 10.46
N GLU A 259 -3.57 18.76 9.63
CA GLU A 259 -4.57 19.75 9.99
C GLU A 259 -5.36 19.33 11.23
N ALA A 260 -5.45 20.23 12.20
CA ALA A 260 -6.04 19.94 13.50
C ALA A 260 -7.51 19.46 13.39
N GLY A 261 -7.80 18.31 13.96
CA GLY A 261 -9.14 17.72 13.99
C GLY A 261 -9.62 17.13 12.65
N VAL A 262 -8.80 17.14 11.60
CA VAL A 262 -9.15 16.52 10.31
C VAL A 262 -8.82 15.03 10.33
N PRO A 263 -9.80 14.13 10.14
CA PRO A 263 -9.55 12.71 9.96
C PRO A 263 -8.63 12.44 8.75
N ARG A 264 -7.62 11.58 8.91
CA ARG A 264 -6.71 11.18 7.83
C ARG A 264 -6.79 9.68 7.61
N VAL A 265 -6.69 9.23 6.36
CA VAL A 265 -6.78 7.80 5.99
C VAL A 265 -5.70 7.38 4.99
N GLY A 266 -5.53 6.07 4.82
CA GLY A 266 -4.54 5.50 3.92
C GLY A 266 -3.10 5.86 4.34
N LEU A 267 -2.23 6.09 3.37
CA LEU A 267 -0.83 6.45 3.62
C LEU A 267 -0.70 7.74 4.44
N ARG A 268 -1.65 8.66 4.30
CA ARG A 268 -1.73 9.93 5.05
C ARG A 268 -1.87 9.72 6.56
N SER A 269 -2.36 8.58 6.99
CA SER A 269 -2.51 8.20 8.40
C SER A 269 -1.49 7.16 8.88
N GLY A 270 -0.49 6.80 8.06
CA GLY A 270 0.48 5.76 8.39
C GLY A 270 -0.09 4.34 8.32
N MET A 271 -1.19 4.14 7.58
CA MET A 271 -1.87 2.86 7.43
C MET A 271 -1.32 2.09 6.22
N PHE A 272 -0.26 1.34 6.45
CA PHE A 272 0.40 0.44 5.51
C PHE A 272 1.19 -0.63 6.26
N HIS A 273 1.41 -1.76 5.63
CA HIS A 273 2.26 -2.81 6.21
C HIS A 273 3.73 -2.36 6.18
N PRO A 274 4.44 -2.30 7.33
CA PRO A 274 5.76 -1.66 7.39
C PRO A 274 6.81 -2.26 6.47
N VAL A 275 6.75 -3.59 6.21
CA VAL A 275 7.76 -4.32 5.41
C VAL A 275 7.38 -4.38 3.94
N THR A 276 6.09 -4.51 3.61
CA THR A 276 5.65 -4.80 2.25
C THR A 276 5.03 -3.60 1.54
N GLY A 277 4.74 -2.51 2.27
CA GLY A 277 4.02 -1.37 1.73
C GLY A 277 2.53 -1.62 1.40
N TYR A 278 2.04 -2.85 1.54
CA TYR A 278 0.65 -3.20 1.24
C TYR A 278 -0.30 -2.37 2.11
N SER A 279 -1.33 -1.82 1.48
CA SER A 279 -2.30 -0.94 2.15
C SER A 279 -3.76 -1.38 1.98
N PHE A 280 -4.06 -2.34 1.10
CA PHE A 280 -5.44 -2.76 0.82
C PHE A 280 -6.16 -3.29 2.07
N PRO A 281 -5.60 -4.22 2.87
CA PRO A 281 -6.28 -4.70 4.08
C PRO A 281 -6.53 -3.61 5.12
N ASP A 282 -5.57 -2.69 5.27
CA ASP A 282 -5.73 -1.54 6.18
C ASP A 282 -6.83 -0.58 5.69
N ALA A 283 -6.92 -0.33 4.39
CA ALA A 283 -7.96 0.51 3.80
C ALA A 283 -9.35 -0.12 3.98
N VAL A 284 -9.47 -1.44 3.83
CA VAL A 284 -10.71 -2.20 4.10
C VAL A 284 -11.12 -2.08 5.57
N ALA A 285 -10.17 -2.25 6.50
CA ALA A 285 -10.44 -2.14 7.94
C ALA A 285 -10.90 -0.73 8.32
N ILE A 286 -10.32 0.30 7.72
CA ILE A 286 -10.73 1.70 7.94
C ILE A 286 -12.11 1.99 7.35
N ALA A 287 -12.44 1.43 6.18
CA ALA A 287 -13.76 1.58 5.59
C ALA A 287 -14.86 0.99 6.48
N ASP A 288 -14.64 -0.22 7.00
CA ASP A 288 -15.55 -0.84 7.97
C ASP A 288 -15.65 -0.04 9.27
N LEU A 289 -14.50 0.44 9.79
CA LEU A 289 -14.46 1.26 11.00
C LEU A 289 -15.31 2.54 10.84
N VAL A 290 -15.09 3.30 9.76
CA VAL A 290 -15.79 4.56 9.52
C VAL A 290 -17.29 4.32 9.31
N ALA A 291 -17.67 3.38 8.44
CA ALA A 291 -19.07 3.11 8.16
C ALA A 291 -19.84 2.55 9.36
N GLY A 292 -19.15 1.88 10.29
CA GLY A 292 -19.71 1.33 11.52
C GLY A 292 -19.85 2.33 12.68
N LEU A 293 -19.38 3.58 12.54
CA LEU A 293 -19.51 4.56 13.61
C LEU A 293 -20.98 5.00 13.80
N PRO A 294 -21.45 5.13 15.05
CA PRO A 294 -22.82 5.59 15.33
C PRO A 294 -23.04 7.06 14.97
N VAL A 295 -21.98 7.88 15.03
CA VAL A 295 -21.98 9.30 14.68
C VAL A 295 -20.86 9.56 13.68
N LEU A 296 -21.21 10.19 12.57
CA LEU A 296 -20.29 10.45 11.44
C LEU A 296 -19.96 11.95 11.33
N ASP A 297 -19.58 12.55 12.45
CA ASP A 297 -18.99 13.88 12.48
C ASP A 297 -17.44 13.81 12.45
N ALA A 298 -16.81 14.94 12.16
CA ALA A 298 -15.35 15.02 12.05
C ALA A 298 -14.63 14.57 13.33
N ALA A 299 -15.13 14.93 14.50
CA ALA A 299 -14.51 14.61 15.78
C ALA A 299 -14.56 13.10 16.08
N SER A 300 -15.71 12.47 15.85
CA SER A 300 -15.90 11.02 16.04
C SER A 300 -15.03 10.20 15.09
N ILE A 301 -15.02 10.58 13.80
CA ILE A 301 -14.19 9.91 12.79
C ILE A 301 -12.69 10.12 13.10
N TYR A 302 -12.27 11.34 13.42
CA TYR A 302 -10.89 11.65 13.80
C TYR A 302 -10.41 10.79 14.96
N ALA A 303 -11.19 10.75 16.05
CA ALA A 303 -10.84 9.99 17.23
C ALA A 303 -10.73 8.48 16.95
N ALA A 304 -11.66 7.93 16.16
CA ALA A 304 -11.66 6.51 15.80
C ALA A 304 -10.48 6.12 14.92
N VAL A 305 -10.26 6.87 13.83
CA VAL A 305 -9.19 6.57 12.85
C VAL A 305 -7.82 6.80 13.48
N ARG A 306 -7.61 7.89 14.22
CA ARG A 306 -6.35 8.15 14.95
C ARG A 306 -6.02 7.02 15.93
N ARG A 307 -7.00 6.61 16.74
CA ARG A 307 -6.82 5.49 17.68
C ARG A 307 -6.42 4.20 16.96
N HIS A 308 -7.09 3.89 15.85
CA HIS A 308 -6.79 2.70 15.05
C HIS A 308 -5.37 2.77 14.45
N SER A 309 -5.00 3.87 13.82
CA SER A 309 -3.67 4.10 13.24
C SER A 309 -2.57 3.99 14.28
N VAL A 310 -2.69 4.71 15.39
CA VAL A 310 -1.71 4.67 16.50
C VAL A 310 -1.60 3.26 17.08
N GLY A 311 -2.73 2.57 17.26
CA GLY A 311 -2.76 1.18 17.72
C GLY A 311 -2.05 0.22 16.76
N ALA A 312 -2.33 0.31 15.46
CA ALA A 312 -1.70 -0.50 14.43
C ALA A 312 -0.19 -0.21 14.35
N TRP A 313 0.21 1.05 14.39
CA TRP A 313 1.63 1.41 14.42
C TRP A 313 2.34 0.79 15.61
N LYS A 314 1.81 0.93 16.82
CA LYS A 314 2.39 0.35 18.04
C LYS A 314 2.49 -1.18 17.95
N ALA A 315 1.45 -1.86 17.51
CA ALA A 315 1.40 -3.31 17.35
C ALA A 315 2.44 -3.84 16.33
N ARG A 316 2.77 -3.04 15.31
CA ARG A 316 3.70 -3.39 14.23
C ARG A 316 5.18 -3.05 14.56
N GLY A 317 5.54 -2.85 15.81
CA GLY A 317 6.91 -2.50 16.24
C GLY A 317 7.98 -3.49 15.80
N MET A 318 7.69 -4.81 15.86
CA MET A 318 8.61 -5.86 15.41
C MET A 318 8.88 -5.83 13.91
N TYR A 319 7.92 -5.48 13.09
CA TYR A 319 8.13 -5.30 11.64
C TYR A 319 9.11 -4.17 11.36
N ARG A 320 8.99 -3.05 12.09
CA ARG A 320 9.94 -1.93 11.97
C ARG A 320 11.33 -2.30 12.46
N LEU A 321 11.44 -3.17 13.45
CA LEU A 321 12.72 -3.76 13.85
C LEU A 321 13.34 -4.58 12.72
N LEU A 322 12.56 -5.44 12.05
CA LEU A 322 13.03 -6.20 10.88
C LEU A 322 13.47 -5.27 9.74
N ASN A 323 12.73 -4.19 9.49
CA ASN A 323 13.13 -3.19 8.50
C ASN A 323 14.44 -2.50 8.88
N ARG A 324 14.65 -2.15 10.17
CA ARG A 324 15.96 -1.64 10.61
C ARG A 324 17.10 -2.62 10.32
N MET A 325 16.87 -3.91 10.54
CA MET A 325 17.85 -4.94 10.21
C MET A 325 18.08 -5.02 8.70
N LEU A 326 17.02 -4.99 7.89
CA LEU A 326 17.09 -5.06 6.43
C LEU A 326 17.82 -3.84 5.84
N PHE A 327 17.41 -2.64 6.21
CA PHE A 327 17.91 -1.42 5.58
C PHE A 327 19.23 -0.92 6.16
N LEU A 328 19.45 -1.07 7.48
CA LEU A 328 20.59 -0.47 8.15
C LEU A 328 21.71 -1.49 8.42
N ALA A 329 21.40 -2.79 8.56
CA ALA A 329 22.39 -3.81 8.86
C ALA A 329 22.80 -4.66 7.65
N ALA A 330 21.91 -4.97 6.73
CA ALA A 330 22.26 -5.69 5.52
C ALA A 330 22.94 -4.76 4.50
N LEU A 331 23.88 -5.32 3.69
CA LEU A 331 24.42 -4.61 2.53
C LEU A 331 23.31 -4.48 1.48
N PRO A 332 23.19 -3.35 0.78
CA PRO A 332 22.12 -3.16 -0.20
C PRO A 332 21.95 -4.32 -1.20
N GLY A 333 23.01 -4.74 -1.86
CA GLY A 333 22.98 -5.85 -2.83
C GLY A 333 22.80 -7.25 -2.23
N GLU A 334 22.77 -7.39 -0.90
CA GLU A 334 22.56 -8.67 -0.21
C GLU A 334 21.23 -8.73 0.55
N ARG A 335 20.40 -7.67 0.48
CA ARG A 335 19.11 -7.60 1.16
C ARG A 335 18.17 -8.74 0.75
N TYR A 336 18.25 -9.22 -0.48
CA TYR A 336 17.46 -10.34 -0.98
C TYR A 336 17.63 -11.61 -0.11
N ARG A 337 18.81 -11.84 0.48
CA ARG A 337 19.08 -13.00 1.35
C ARG A 337 18.21 -13.02 2.60
N VAL A 338 17.77 -11.85 3.08
CA VAL A 338 16.86 -11.74 4.22
C VAL A 338 15.48 -12.27 3.85
N LEU A 339 15.01 -11.91 2.64
CA LEU A 339 13.73 -12.36 2.11
C LEU A 339 13.79 -13.83 1.66
N GLU A 340 14.87 -14.25 1.00
CA GLU A 340 15.10 -15.66 0.63
C GLU A 340 14.97 -16.57 1.84
N ARG A 341 15.67 -16.24 2.95
CA ARG A 341 15.56 -16.96 4.21
C ARG A 341 14.16 -16.89 4.84
N PHE A 342 13.48 -15.75 4.76
CA PHE A 342 12.12 -15.63 5.27
C PHE A 342 11.17 -16.61 4.58
N TYR A 343 11.32 -16.81 3.28
CA TYR A 343 10.50 -17.76 2.53
C TYR A 343 10.89 -19.25 2.72
N GLU A 344 11.89 -19.57 3.51
CA GLU A 344 12.14 -20.94 3.98
C GLU A 344 11.14 -21.38 5.08
N HIS A 345 10.46 -20.44 5.76
CA HIS A 345 9.48 -20.74 6.79
C HIS A 345 8.22 -21.40 6.22
N ASP A 346 7.40 -22.00 7.10
CA ASP A 346 6.12 -22.60 6.71
C ASP A 346 5.13 -21.54 6.18
N GLU A 347 4.22 -21.97 5.31
CA GLU A 347 3.26 -21.07 4.62
C GLU A 347 2.34 -20.36 5.61
N ALA A 348 1.96 -21.03 6.69
CA ALA A 348 1.08 -20.43 7.69
C ALA A 348 1.78 -19.27 8.42
N LEU A 349 3.09 -19.35 8.66
CA LEU A 349 3.88 -18.24 9.19
C LEU A 349 3.95 -17.12 8.18
N VAL A 350 4.28 -17.42 6.93
CA VAL A 350 4.35 -16.43 5.84
C VAL A 350 3.01 -15.69 5.70
N GLY A 351 1.89 -16.41 5.65
CA GLY A 351 0.56 -15.82 5.57
C GLY A 351 0.24 -14.90 6.76
N ARG A 352 0.50 -15.35 8.00
CA ARG A 352 0.29 -14.49 9.19
C ARG A 352 1.18 -13.25 9.20
N PHE A 353 2.38 -13.35 8.66
CA PHE A 353 3.29 -12.20 8.53
C PHE A 353 2.68 -11.13 7.60
N TYR A 354 2.24 -11.51 6.42
CA TYR A 354 1.61 -10.59 5.46
C TYR A 354 0.29 -10.00 5.98
N ALA A 355 -0.50 -10.81 6.68
CA ALA A 355 -1.73 -10.36 7.33
C ALA A 355 -1.49 -9.44 8.55
N ALA A 356 -0.26 -9.15 8.91
CA ALA A 356 0.13 -8.41 10.13
C ALA A 356 -0.46 -9.00 11.43
N ARG A 357 -0.63 -10.35 11.49
CA ARG A 357 -1.19 -11.11 12.63
C ARG A 357 -0.23 -12.20 13.14
N PRO A 358 1.07 -11.93 13.31
CA PRO A 358 2.06 -12.91 13.74
C PRO A 358 1.82 -13.31 15.20
N GLN A 359 2.15 -14.54 15.50
CA GLN A 359 2.15 -15.10 16.85
C GLN A 359 3.56 -14.99 17.47
N LEU A 360 3.68 -15.14 18.77
CA LEU A 360 5.00 -15.13 19.44
C LEU A 360 5.95 -16.21 18.90
N ARG A 361 5.41 -17.39 18.52
CA ARG A 361 6.20 -18.47 17.90
C ARG A 361 6.77 -18.06 16.55
N ASP A 362 6.04 -17.26 15.77
CA ASP A 362 6.47 -16.78 14.45
C ASP A 362 7.67 -15.84 14.60
N TRP A 363 7.62 -14.91 15.55
CA TRP A 363 8.75 -14.04 15.87
C TRP A 363 9.98 -14.83 16.33
N ARG A 364 9.78 -15.86 17.16
CA ARG A 364 10.88 -16.74 17.55
C ARG A 364 11.48 -17.47 16.35
N ALA A 365 10.65 -17.98 15.44
CA ALA A 365 11.12 -18.66 14.23
C ALA A 365 11.91 -17.70 13.32
N ILE A 366 11.37 -16.50 13.02
CA ILE A 366 12.02 -15.48 12.17
C ILE A 366 13.37 -15.03 12.74
N LEU A 367 13.45 -14.85 14.07
CA LEU A 367 14.67 -14.36 14.73
C LEU A 367 15.65 -15.47 15.12
N SER A 368 15.29 -16.76 14.96
CA SER A 368 16.14 -17.89 15.30
C SER A 368 16.99 -18.36 14.12
N GLY A 369 17.96 -19.23 14.40
CA GLY A 369 18.85 -19.84 13.42
C GLY A 369 19.99 -18.93 12.96
N ARG A 370 20.60 -19.23 11.80
CA ARG A 370 21.75 -18.49 11.28
C ARG A 370 21.27 -17.12 10.74
N PRO A 371 21.71 -15.99 11.32
CA PRO A 371 21.26 -14.68 10.88
C PRO A 371 21.67 -14.41 9.42
N PRO A 372 20.79 -13.83 8.59
CA PRO A 372 21.12 -13.46 7.21
C PRO A 372 22.04 -12.22 7.15
N VAL A 373 22.23 -11.54 8.28
CA VAL A 373 23.13 -10.39 8.43
C VAL A 373 24.09 -10.65 9.60
N PRO A 374 25.33 -10.11 9.58
CA PRO A 374 26.29 -10.27 10.67
C PRO A 374 25.71 -9.74 12.00
N VAL A 375 25.64 -10.59 13.02
CA VAL A 375 25.01 -10.27 14.32
C VAL A 375 25.61 -9.00 14.94
N LEU A 376 26.95 -8.89 14.96
CA LEU A 376 27.62 -7.73 15.53
C LEU A 376 27.23 -6.43 14.81
N ARG A 377 27.11 -6.48 13.47
CA ARG A 377 26.66 -5.34 12.68
C ARG A 377 25.20 -5.00 12.98
N ALA A 378 24.31 -6.00 13.07
CA ALA A 378 22.92 -5.78 13.45
C ALA A 378 22.80 -5.12 14.82
N MET A 379 23.50 -5.64 15.84
CA MET A 379 23.47 -5.08 17.19
C MET A 379 24.01 -3.65 17.25
N THR A 380 25.18 -3.39 16.65
CA THR A 380 25.76 -2.05 16.63
C THR A 380 24.88 -1.04 15.90
N THR A 381 24.24 -1.46 14.82
CA THR A 381 23.32 -0.63 14.04
C THR A 381 22.05 -0.29 14.84
N LEU A 382 21.45 -1.27 15.51
CA LEU A 382 20.28 -1.04 16.36
C LEU A 382 20.60 -0.08 17.52
N VAL A 383 21.73 -0.28 18.21
CA VAL A 383 22.15 0.62 19.29
C VAL A 383 22.35 2.04 18.76
N LYS A 384 23.05 2.22 17.64
CA LYS A 384 23.25 3.55 17.03
C LYS A 384 21.94 4.21 16.62
N TYR A 385 20.98 3.44 16.10
CA TYR A 385 19.67 3.94 15.77
C TYR A 385 18.90 4.42 17.00
N GLU A 386 18.83 3.62 18.05
CA GLU A 386 18.16 3.99 19.32
C GLU A 386 18.82 5.20 20.00
N LEU A 387 20.14 5.37 19.86
CA LEU A 387 20.86 6.55 20.33
C LEU A 387 20.68 7.79 19.41
N GLY A 388 19.91 7.70 18.35
CA GLY A 388 19.65 8.79 17.41
C GLY A 388 20.81 9.11 16.44
N MET A 389 21.84 8.27 16.38
CA MET A 389 23.00 8.46 15.51
C MET A 389 22.78 8.02 14.05
N LEU A 390 21.68 7.32 13.79
CA LEU A 390 21.31 6.77 12.48
C LEU A 390 19.87 7.12 12.10
N ARG A 391 19.40 8.31 12.43
CA ARG A 391 18.13 8.79 11.89
C ARG A 391 18.29 9.00 10.40
N ALA A 392 17.24 8.68 9.63
CA ALA A 392 17.17 9.09 8.25
C ALA A 392 17.29 10.62 8.23
N GLY A 393 18.36 11.12 7.62
CA GLY A 393 18.47 12.53 7.35
C GLY A 393 17.23 12.92 6.57
N SER A 394 16.48 13.90 7.09
CA SER A 394 15.45 14.59 6.34
C SER A 394 16.12 15.25 5.14
N ALA A 395 16.05 14.60 3.98
CA ALA A 395 16.32 15.20 2.69
C ALA A 395 15.05 15.81 2.14
#